data_8f1f2a6fb7272bc7f92e2991af3128fd
#
_entry.id   8f1f2a6fb7272bc7f92e2991af3128fd
#
_cell.length_a   1.000
_cell.length_b   1.000
_cell.length_c   1.000
_cell.angle_alpha   90.00
_cell.angle_beta   90.00
_cell.angle_gamma   90.00
#
_symmetry.space_group_name_H-M   'P 1'
#
loop_
_entity.id
_entity.type
_entity.pdbx_description
1 polymer ?
#
loop_
_entity_poly.entity_id
_entity_poly.type
_entity_poly.pdbx_seq_one_letter_code
_entity_poly.pdbx_strand_id
1 'polypeptide(L)'
;MERYKEIERSIIKRFRKEIWRKFISGINDYDMIQPGDRIAVCISGGKDSMLLAKCMQEVQRHGKMDFELEFIVMDPGYNPANRQKIINNAEIMNIPIKIFDSDIFDIVHDIEDSPCYLCARMRRGYLYRYAQQLNCNKIALGHHFDDVIETTLMSMMYMGQFQTMMPKLHSTNFEGMELIRPLYLVKEYDIKSWVRYNNLEFLQCACRFTEDTDKGTQDSKRQEMKRLISKLREVSPVIDTNIFQSAHNVNLNTVIAHTVQVN
;
A
#
# COMPACT_ATOMS: atom_id res chain seq x y z
N MET A 1 -8.24 -18.55 -22.78
CA MET A 1 -7.27 -17.41 -22.54
C MET A 1 -6.61 -17.71 -21.20
N GLU A 2 -5.31 -17.49 -21.06
CA GLU A 2 -4.61 -17.74 -19.79
C GLU A 2 -5.16 -16.84 -18.70
N ARG A 3 -5.35 -17.39 -17.49
CA ARG A 3 -6.05 -16.72 -16.37
C ARG A 3 -5.47 -15.35 -16.03
N TYR A 4 -4.15 -15.20 -16.01
CA TYR A 4 -3.52 -13.92 -15.74
C TYR A 4 -3.85 -12.84 -16.78
N LYS A 5 -4.04 -13.21 -18.07
CA LYS A 5 -4.44 -12.28 -19.15
C LYS A 5 -5.87 -11.78 -18.97
N GLU A 6 -6.78 -12.62 -18.42
CA GLU A 6 -8.13 -12.18 -18.06
C GLU A 6 -8.11 -11.16 -16.93
N ILE A 7 -7.30 -11.42 -15.90
CA ILE A 7 -7.10 -10.52 -14.76
C ILE A 7 -6.54 -9.18 -15.24
N GLU A 8 -5.47 -9.17 -16.06
CA GLU A 8 -4.90 -7.96 -16.67
C GLU A 8 -5.94 -7.18 -17.49
N ARG A 9 -6.64 -7.88 -18.39
CA ARG A 9 -7.69 -7.28 -19.21
C ARG A 9 -8.79 -6.66 -18.37
N SER A 10 -9.15 -7.25 -17.23
CA SER A 10 -10.15 -6.70 -16.34
C SER A 10 -9.75 -5.32 -15.80
N ILE A 11 -8.48 -5.12 -15.42
CA ILE A 11 -7.94 -3.85 -14.94
C ILE A 11 -8.02 -2.77 -16.04
N ILE A 12 -7.47 -3.05 -17.23
CA ILE A 12 -7.36 -2.05 -18.31
C ILE A 12 -8.64 -1.82 -19.10
N LYS A 13 -9.62 -2.71 -19.04
CA LYS A 13 -10.92 -2.62 -19.75
C LYS A 13 -12.07 -2.37 -18.79
N ARG A 14 -12.42 -3.36 -17.93
CA ARG A 14 -13.59 -3.33 -17.07
C ARG A 14 -13.47 -2.28 -15.95
N PHE A 15 -12.32 -2.21 -15.29
CA PHE A 15 -12.03 -1.27 -14.20
C PHE A 15 -11.16 -0.09 -14.66
N ARG A 16 -11.24 0.24 -15.96
CA ARG A 16 -10.40 1.29 -16.57
C ARG A 16 -10.55 2.63 -15.86
N LYS A 17 -11.78 3.07 -15.55
CA LYS A 17 -12.06 4.37 -14.94
C LYS A 17 -11.73 4.37 -13.46
N GLU A 18 -12.10 3.31 -12.78
CA GLU A 18 -12.07 3.17 -11.32
C GLU A 18 -10.65 2.85 -10.81
N ILE A 19 -9.88 2.04 -11.55
CA ILE A 19 -8.54 1.60 -11.15
C ILE A 19 -7.47 2.14 -12.10
N TRP A 20 -7.49 1.73 -13.37
CA TRP A 20 -6.35 1.97 -14.27
C TRP A 20 -6.05 3.46 -14.48
N ARG A 21 -7.06 4.27 -14.80
CA ARG A 21 -6.85 5.72 -15.01
C ARG A 21 -6.36 6.41 -13.74
N LYS A 22 -6.92 6.07 -12.58
CA LYS A 22 -6.50 6.64 -11.30
C LYS A 22 -5.08 6.22 -10.94
N PHE A 23 -4.71 4.97 -11.20
CA PHE A 23 -3.37 4.48 -11.03
C PHE A 23 -2.35 5.27 -11.89
N ILE A 24 -2.65 5.46 -13.17
CA ILE A 24 -1.81 6.25 -14.09
C ILE A 24 -1.77 7.73 -13.68
N SER A 25 -2.92 8.33 -13.29
CA SER A 25 -2.95 9.70 -12.77
C SER A 25 -2.07 9.83 -11.52
N GLY A 26 -2.16 8.89 -10.57
CA GLY A 26 -1.31 8.92 -9.38
C GLY A 26 0.19 8.90 -9.69
N ILE A 27 0.61 8.07 -10.63
CA ILE A 27 2.02 8.04 -11.08
C ILE A 27 2.43 9.38 -11.69
N ASN A 28 1.61 9.95 -12.56
CA ASN A 28 1.94 11.18 -13.28
C ASN A 28 1.83 12.42 -12.40
N ASP A 29 0.73 12.57 -11.65
CA ASP A 29 0.45 13.76 -10.84
C ASP A 29 1.47 13.95 -9.71
N TYR A 30 2.07 12.86 -9.22
CA TYR A 30 3.07 12.88 -8.16
C TYR A 30 4.47 12.49 -8.62
N ASP A 31 4.68 12.39 -9.93
CA ASP A 31 6.01 12.14 -10.53
C ASP A 31 6.73 10.93 -9.89
N MET A 32 6.00 9.79 -9.78
CA MET A 32 6.46 8.65 -9.01
C MET A 32 7.51 7.80 -9.72
N ILE A 33 7.49 7.76 -11.05
CA ILE A 33 8.37 6.90 -11.86
C ILE A 33 9.15 7.76 -12.84
N GLN A 34 10.47 7.55 -12.91
CA GLN A 34 11.40 8.20 -13.82
C GLN A 34 12.06 7.18 -14.75
N PRO A 35 12.50 7.60 -15.95
CA PRO A 35 13.34 6.75 -16.79
C PRO A 35 14.60 6.29 -16.06
N GLY A 36 14.90 5.00 -16.15
CA GLY A 36 16.04 4.38 -15.49
C GLY A 36 15.79 3.95 -14.04
N ASP A 37 14.59 4.18 -13.48
CA ASP A 37 14.26 3.67 -12.15
C ASP A 37 14.29 2.14 -12.11
N ARG A 38 14.75 1.61 -10.97
CA ARG A 38 14.58 0.20 -10.60
C ARG A 38 13.76 0.11 -9.33
N ILE A 39 12.53 -0.41 -9.45
CA ILE A 39 11.49 -0.30 -8.42
C ILE A 39 11.19 -1.67 -7.81
N ALA A 40 11.37 -1.79 -6.49
CA ALA A 40 10.93 -2.96 -5.74
C ALA A 40 9.45 -2.83 -5.35
N VAL A 41 8.60 -3.63 -5.98
CA VAL A 41 7.17 -3.73 -5.64
C VAL A 41 7.01 -4.67 -4.45
N CYS A 42 6.59 -4.11 -3.30
CA CYS A 42 6.48 -4.86 -2.05
C CYS A 42 5.13 -5.58 -1.97
N ILE A 43 5.18 -6.91 -1.94
CA ILE A 43 4.01 -7.78 -1.90
C ILE A 43 3.83 -8.34 -0.48
N SER A 44 2.67 -8.07 0.11
CA SER A 44 2.27 -8.59 1.43
C SER A 44 1.34 -9.81 1.37
N GLY A 45 0.97 -10.24 0.16
CA GLY A 45 -0.04 -11.28 -0.07
C GLY A 45 -1.49 -10.79 0.01
N GLY A 46 -1.72 -9.54 0.40
CA GLY A 46 -3.05 -8.92 0.39
C GLY A 46 -3.47 -8.38 -0.99
N LYS A 47 -4.76 -8.15 -1.15
CA LYS A 47 -5.40 -7.68 -2.39
C LYS A 47 -4.73 -6.45 -3.02
N ASP A 48 -4.34 -5.48 -2.16
CA ASP A 48 -3.83 -4.18 -2.60
C ASP A 48 -2.43 -4.32 -3.21
N SER A 49 -1.55 -5.07 -2.56
CA SER A 49 -0.19 -5.32 -3.06
C SER A 49 -0.17 -6.17 -4.34
N MET A 50 -1.10 -7.13 -4.47
CA MET A 50 -1.22 -7.94 -5.68
C MET A 50 -1.80 -7.15 -6.85
N LEU A 51 -2.79 -6.27 -6.61
CA LEU A 51 -3.27 -5.33 -7.63
C LEU A 51 -2.16 -4.38 -8.06
N LEU A 52 -1.42 -3.80 -7.09
CA LEU A 52 -0.26 -2.95 -7.38
C LEU A 52 0.72 -3.65 -8.31
N ALA A 53 1.10 -4.89 -8.00
CA ALA A 53 2.04 -5.65 -8.82
C ALA A 53 1.55 -5.81 -10.27
N LYS A 54 0.27 -6.13 -10.47
CA LYS A 54 -0.31 -6.25 -11.81
C LYS A 54 -0.35 -4.92 -12.56
N CYS A 55 -0.75 -3.84 -11.90
CA CYS A 55 -0.76 -2.52 -12.51
C CYS A 55 0.66 -2.06 -12.90
N MET A 56 1.67 -2.31 -12.06
CA MET A 56 3.07 -1.99 -12.35
C MET A 56 3.60 -2.80 -13.56
N GLN A 57 3.28 -4.10 -13.65
CA GLN A 57 3.62 -4.91 -14.84
C GLN A 57 3.01 -4.35 -16.13
N GLU A 58 1.75 -3.90 -16.07
CA GLU A 58 1.06 -3.33 -17.24
C GLU A 58 1.69 -1.99 -17.68
N VAL A 59 2.08 -1.14 -16.72
CA VAL A 59 2.79 0.12 -17.05
C VAL A 59 4.16 -0.17 -17.67
N GLN A 60 4.90 -1.13 -17.13
CA GLN A 60 6.22 -1.51 -17.68
C GLN A 60 6.11 -2.04 -19.11
N ARG A 61 5.11 -2.89 -19.40
CA ARG A 61 4.93 -3.50 -20.73
C ARG A 61 4.43 -2.53 -21.80
N HIS A 62 3.58 -1.58 -21.41
CA HIS A 62 2.83 -0.74 -22.34
C HIS A 62 3.09 0.77 -22.15
N GLY A 63 3.85 1.13 -21.13
CA GLY A 63 4.25 2.50 -20.87
C GLY A 63 5.32 2.98 -21.84
N LYS A 64 5.51 4.30 -21.88
CA LYS A 64 6.54 4.95 -22.71
C LYS A 64 7.86 5.16 -21.96
N MET A 65 7.88 4.87 -20.65
CA MET A 65 9.07 5.02 -19.81
C MET A 65 9.79 3.68 -19.68
N ASP A 66 11.10 3.72 -19.77
CA ASP A 66 11.96 2.57 -19.52
C ASP A 66 12.33 2.55 -18.02
N PHE A 67 11.91 1.51 -17.31
CA PHE A 67 12.22 1.25 -15.90
C PHE A 67 12.14 -0.26 -15.59
N GLU A 68 12.80 -0.68 -14.55
CA GLU A 68 12.86 -2.08 -14.14
C GLU A 68 11.98 -2.35 -12.90
N LEU A 69 11.45 -3.57 -12.80
CA LEU A 69 10.65 -4.04 -11.68
C LEU A 69 11.26 -5.26 -11.00
N GLU A 70 11.28 -5.23 -9.69
CA GLU A 70 11.51 -6.38 -8.82
C GLU A 70 10.28 -6.59 -7.94
N PHE A 71 9.79 -7.83 -7.84
CA PHE A 71 8.63 -8.17 -7.01
C PHE A 71 9.10 -8.91 -5.78
N ILE A 72 9.05 -8.26 -4.62
CA ILE A 72 9.63 -8.78 -3.39
C ILE A 72 8.53 -9.10 -2.35
N VAL A 73 8.66 -10.26 -1.74
CA VAL A 73 7.83 -10.71 -0.62
C VAL A 73 8.75 -10.89 0.58
N MET A 74 8.50 -10.13 1.63
CA MET A 74 9.15 -10.36 2.91
C MET A 74 8.33 -11.37 3.69
N ASP A 75 8.93 -12.50 4.05
CA ASP A 75 8.34 -13.47 4.96
C ASP A 75 8.76 -13.16 6.40
N PRO A 76 7.86 -12.68 7.25
CA PRO A 76 8.15 -12.38 8.65
C PRO A 76 8.03 -13.60 9.58
N GLY A 77 7.93 -14.81 9.03
CA GLY A 77 7.64 -16.06 9.71
C GLY A 77 6.20 -16.53 9.50
N TYR A 78 5.69 -16.45 8.27
CA TYR A 78 4.36 -16.96 7.93
C TYR A 78 4.21 -18.45 8.23
N ASN A 79 3.00 -18.87 8.58
CA ASN A 79 2.70 -20.28 8.56
C ASN A 79 2.76 -20.83 7.10
N PRO A 80 3.03 -22.14 6.91
CA PRO A 80 3.19 -22.72 5.57
C PRO A 80 1.99 -22.51 4.65
N ALA A 81 0.77 -22.50 5.19
CA ALA A 81 -0.46 -22.29 4.40
C ALA A 81 -0.54 -20.87 3.85
N ASN A 82 -0.22 -19.86 4.66
CA ASN A 82 -0.20 -18.46 4.24
C ASN A 82 0.90 -18.21 3.20
N ARG A 83 2.10 -18.74 3.42
CA ARG A 83 3.21 -18.66 2.46
C ARG A 83 2.82 -19.30 1.12
N GLN A 84 2.24 -20.50 1.15
CA GLN A 84 1.80 -21.19 -0.07
C GLN A 84 0.69 -20.40 -0.78
N LYS A 85 -0.24 -19.78 -0.06
CA LYS A 85 -1.29 -18.94 -0.66
C LYS A 85 -0.71 -17.73 -1.41
N ILE A 86 0.34 -17.10 -0.89
CA ILE A 86 1.04 -16.00 -1.58
C ILE A 86 1.66 -16.52 -2.89
N ILE A 87 2.35 -17.65 -2.84
CA ILE A 87 3.00 -18.27 -4.01
C ILE A 87 1.95 -18.61 -5.08
N ASN A 88 0.88 -19.31 -4.70
CA ASN A 88 -0.20 -19.70 -5.62
C ASN A 88 -0.86 -18.47 -6.28
N ASN A 89 -1.11 -17.40 -5.52
CA ASN A 89 -1.66 -16.16 -6.08
C ASN A 89 -0.70 -15.49 -7.05
N ALA A 90 0.59 -15.49 -6.75
CA ALA A 90 1.62 -14.94 -7.64
C ALA A 90 1.69 -15.74 -8.95
N GLU A 91 1.62 -17.07 -8.89
CA GLU A 91 1.57 -17.95 -10.06
C GLU A 91 0.32 -17.71 -10.91
N ILE A 92 -0.89 -17.69 -10.29
CA ILE A 92 -2.17 -17.41 -10.97
C ILE A 92 -2.12 -16.06 -11.70
N MET A 93 -1.46 -15.07 -11.09
CA MET A 93 -1.35 -13.72 -11.63
C MET A 93 -0.11 -13.51 -12.50
N ASN A 94 0.73 -14.52 -12.66
CA ASN A 94 2.01 -14.46 -13.40
C ASN A 94 2.90 -13.29 -12.90
N ILE A 95 3.14 -13.25 -11.59
CA ILE A 95 4.01 -12.28 -10.93
C ILE A 95 5.28 -13.02 -10.49
N PRO A 96 6.48 -12.67 -11.00
CA PRO A 96 7.73 -13.34 -10.65
C PRO A 96 8.25 -12.83 -9.29
N ILE A 97 7.73 -13.39 -8.19
CA ILE A 97 8.09 -12.97 -6.83
C ILE A 97 9.45 -13.51 -6.38
N LYS A 98 10.18 -12.70 -5.61
CA LYS A 98 11.36 -13.08 -4.84
C LYS A 98 11.00 -13.05 -3.36
N ILE A 99 11.03 -14.19 -2.69
CA ILE A 99 10.72 -14.30 -1.26
C ILE A 99 12.04 -14.24 -0.50
N PHE A 100 12.08 -13.42 0.56
CA PHE A 100 13.17 -13.40 1.52
C PHE A 100 12.63 -13.49 2.95
N ASP A 101 13.33 -14.22 3.78
CA ASP A 101 12.93 -14.47 5.16
C ASP A 101 13.42 -13.35 6.09
N SER A 102 12.69 -13.11 7.17
CA SER A 102 13.07 -12.22 8.26
C SER A 102 12.60 -12.78 9.61
N ASP A 103 13.28 -12.40 10.66
CA ASP A 103 13.03 -12.81 12.04
C ASP A 103 12.08 -11.87 12.81
N ILE A 104 11.31 -11.06 12.10
CA ILE A 104 10.47 -10.01 12.71
C ILE A 104 9.46 -10.59 13.70
N PHE A 105 8.82 -11.69 13.38
CA PHE A 105 7.80 -12.27 14.26
C PHE A 105 8.42 -12.84 15.54
N ASP A 106 9.64 -13.37 15.47
CA ASP A 106 10.35 -13.87 16.64
C ASP A 106 10.78 -12.72 17.54
N ILE A 107 11.25 -11.61 16.96
CA ILE A 107 11.66 -10.41 17.72
C ILE A 107 10.47 -9.68 18.36
N VAL A 108 9.35 -9.56 17.64
CA VAL A 108 8.19 -8.78 18.10
C VAL A 108 7.33 -9.57 19.08
N HIS A 109 7.43 -10.90 19.09
CA HIS A 109 6.66 -11.78 19.98
C HIS A 109 6.91 -11.48 21.47
N ASP A 110 8.13 -11.08 21.82
CA ASP A 110 8.54 -10.86 23.23
C ASP A 110 8.31 -9.40 23.69
N ILE A 111 7.64 -8.56 22.87
CA ILE A 111 7.46 -7.13 23.18
C ILE A 111 6.00 -6.83 23.52
N GLU A 112 5.77 -6.39 24.77
CA GLU A 112 4.43 -6.05 25.29
C GLU A 112 3.93 -4.71 24.76
N ASP A 113 4.83 -3.71 24.57
CA ASP A 113 4.48 -2.35 24.17
C ASP A 113 4.42 -2.15 22.65
N SER A 114 3.22 -1.95 22.11
CA SER A 114 2.97 -1.57 20.71
C SER A 114 3.61 -2.48 19.66
N PRO A 115 3.42 -3.82 19.71
CA PRO A 115 4.07 -4.77 18.82
C PRO A 115 3.77 -4.48 17.32
N CYS A 116 2.57 -4.00 17.00
CA CYS A 116 2.20 -3.65 15.63
C CYS A 116 2.99 -2.45 15.06
N TYR A 117 3.29 -1.45 15.89
CA TYR A 117 4.09 -0.30 15.45
C TYR A 117 5.53 -0.70 15.16
N LEU A 118 6.12 -1.49 16.06
CA LEU A 118 7.49 -1.98 15.90
C LEU A 118 7.59 -2.91 14.69
N CYS A 119 6.66 -3.82 14.53
CA CYS A 119 6.57 -4.71 13.37
C CYS A 119 6.52 -3.90 12.05
N ALA A 120 5.66 -2.88 11.96
CA ALA A 120 5.56 -2.04 10.77
C ALA A 120 6.86 -1.26 10.48
N ARG A 121 7.55 -0.78 11.52
CA ARG A 121 8.84 -0.08 11.41
C ARG A 121 9.95 -1.02 10.94
N MET A 122 10.06 -2.20 11.54
CA MET A 122 11.05 -3.22 11.17
C MET A 122 10.81 -3.69 9.74
N ARG A 123 9.56 -4.05 9.38
CA ARG A 123 9.21 -4.45 8.00
C ARG A 123 9.72 -3.45 6.97
N ARG A 124 9.55 -2.17 7.22
CA ARG A 124 10.01 -1.13 6.31
C ARG A 124 11.54 -1.15 6.16
N GLY A 125 12.27 -1.28 7.27
CA GLY A 125 13.73 -1.38 7.25
C GLY A 125 14.25 -2.57 6.44
N TYR A 126 13.65 -3.76 6.62
CA TYR A 126 14.00 -4.96 5.85
C TYR A 126 13.70 -4.81 4.36
N LEU A 127 12.53 -4.25 4.01
CA LEU A 127 12.16 -4.01 2.62
C LEU A 127 13.13 -3.06 1.91
N TYR A 128 13.52 -1.96 2.55
CA TYR A 128 14.51 -1.03 1.98
C TYR A 128 15.88 -1.70 1.80
N ARG A 129 16.37 -2.41 2.81
CA ARG A 129 17.66 -3.09 2.75
C ARG A 129 17.70 -4.12 1.63
N TYR A 130 16.65 -4.93 1.51
CA TYR A 130 16.59 -5.94 0.45
C TYR A 130 16.44 -5.32 -0.94
N ALA A 131 15.67 -4.25 -1.08
CA ALA A 131 15.56 -3.49 -2.32
C ALA A 131 16.92 -2.90 -2.75
N GLN A 132 17.72 -2.36 -1.83
CA GLN A 132 19.08 -1.89 -2.12
C GLN A 132 20.00 -3.03 -2.59
N GLN A 133 19.90 -4.21 -2.00
CA GLN A 133 20.67 -5.39 -2.45
C GLN A 133 20.33 -5.80 -3.89
N LEU A 134 19.10 -5.50 -4.34
CA LEU A 134 18.65 -5.70 -5.72
C LEU A 134 18.94 -4.48 -6.63
N ASN A 135 19.73 -3.51 -6.15
CA ASN A 135 20.02 -2.25 -6.83
C ASN A 135 18.77 -1.42 -7.19
N CYS A 136 17.69 -1.55 -6.40
CA CYS A 136 16.53 -0.71 -6.56
C CYS A 136 16.75 0.65 -5.91
N ASN A 137 16.28 1.72 -6.55
CA ASN A 137 16.27 3.08 -6.00
C ASN A 137 14.89 3.47 -5.44
N LYS A 138 13.86 2.63 -5.66
CA LYS A 138 12.52 2.89 -5.14
C LYS A 138 11.88 1.63 -4.57
N ILE A 139 11.01 1.83 -3.56
CA ILE A 139 10.04 0.81 -3.11
C ILE A 139 8.62 1.29 -3.39
N ALA A 140 7.78 0.42 -3.95
CA ALA A 140 6.37 0.69 -4.20
C ALA A 140 5.50 -0.08 -3.21
N LEU A 141 4.63 0.64 -2.48
CA LEU A 141 3.72 0.09 -1.48
C LEU A 141 2.26 0.20 -1.93
N GLY A 142 1.45 -0.82 -1.61
CA GLY A 142 0.05 -0.93 -2.00
C GLY A 142 -0.94 -0.07 -1.18
N HIS A 143 -0.51 1.06 -0.62
CA HIS A 143 -1.41 1.98 0.05
C HIS A 143 -2.32 2.68 -0.97
N HIS A 144 -3.59 2.83 -0.61
CA HIS A 144 -4.64 3.33 -1.49
C HIS A 144 -5.34 4.56 -0.89
N PHE A 145 -6.30 5.13 -1.61
CA PHE A 145 -7.02 6.36 -1.24
C PHE A 145 -7.58 6.33 0.18
N ASP A 146 -8.20 5.21 0.59
CA ASP A 146 -8.80 5.10 1.92
C ASP A 146 -7.74 5.11 3.03
N ASP A 147 -6.56 4.52 2.81
CA ASP A 147 -5.43 4.61 3.76
C ASP A 147 -4.98 6.05 3.99
N VAL A 148 -5.03 6.88 2.95
CA VAL A 148 -4.64 8.31 3.02
C VAL A 148 -5.62 9.07 3.92
N ILE A 149 -6.92 8.96 3.67
CA ILE A 149 -7.93 9.68 4.46
C ILE A 149 -8.02 9.15 5.90
N GLU A 150 -7.85 7.84 6.11
CA GLU A 150 -7.74 7.25 7.45
C GLU A 150 -6.54 7.84 8.21
N THR A 151 -5.38 7.94 7.57
CA THR A 151 -4.16 8.50 8.18
C THR A 151 -4.34 9.98 8.51
N THR A 152 -4.97 10.76 7.61
CA THR A 152 -5.25 12.18 7.85
C THR A 152 -6.13 12.37 9.09
N LEU A 153 -7.25 11.64 9.18
CA LEU A 153 -8.15 11.72 10.34
C LEU A 153 -7.47 11.21 11.62
N MET A 154 -6.71 10.12 11.55
CA MET A 154 -5.95 9.64 12.72
C MET A 154 -4.98 10.69 13.25
N SER A 155 -4.26 11.37 12.36
CA SER A 155 -3.33 12.43 12.75
C SER A 155 -4.04 13.60 13.41
N MET A 156 -5.18 14.04 12.88
CA MET A 156 -5.98 15.14 13.45
C MET A 156 -6.57 14.75 14.80
N MET A 157 -7.17 13.57 14.92
CA MET A 157 -7.97 13.19 16.10
C MET A 157 -7.13 12.64 17.25
N TYR A 158 -6.00 11.98 16.96
CA TYR A 158 -5.21 11.33 18.02
C TYR A 158 -3.84 11.94 18.24
N MET A 159 -3.31 12.69 17.26
CA MET A 159 -1.98 13.31 17.37
C MET A 159 -2.04 14.83 17.47
N GLY A 160 -3.22 15.45 17.24
CA GLY A 160 -3.38 16.90 17.20
C GLY A 160 -2.60 17.57 16.06
N GLN A 161 -2.33 16.84 14.98
CA GLN A 161 -1.54 17.31 13.84
C GLN A 161 -2.32 17.15 12.55
N PHE A 162 -2.26 18.18 11.69
CA PHE A 162 -2.77 18.06 10.34
C PHE A 162 -1.65 17.56 9.43
N GLN A 163 -1.58 16.25 9.24
CA GLN A 163 -0.64 15.62 8.32
C GLN A 163 -1.29 14.42 7.62
N THR A 164 -0.82 14.10 6.44
CA THR A 164 -1.34 13.01 5.61
C THR A 164 -0.25 12.01 5.25
N MET A 165 -0.66 10.91 4.63
CA MET A 165 0.26 9.97 4.02
C MET A 165 0.74 10.54 2.68
N MET A 166 2.03 10.77 2.51
CA MET A 166 2.59 11.32 1.27
C MET A 166 2.56 10.30 0.12
N PRO A 167 2.22 10.67 -1.10
CA PRO A 167 2.23 9.78 -2.27
C PRO A 167 3.63 9.30 -2.65
N LYS A 168 4.61 10.17 -2.47
CA LYS A 168 6.05 9.94 -2.71
C LYS A 168 6.85 10.59 -1.59
N LEU A 169 7.91 9.94 -1.14
CA LEU A 169 8.83 10.53 -0.15
C LEU A 169 10.22 9.91 -0.26
N HIS A 170 11.23 10.72 0.00
CA HIS A 170 12.61 10.26 0.15
C HIS A 170 12.79 9.55 1.50
N SER A 171 13.62 8.53 1.52
CA SER A 171 13.96 7.86 2.76
C SER A 171 15.05 8.64 3.53
N THR A 172 14.79 8.95 4.78
CA THR A 172 15.78 9.60 5.65
C THR A 172 16.87 8.65 6.17
N ASN A 173 16.58 7.33 6.16
CA ASN A 173 17.46 6.30 6.72
C ASN A 173 18.18 5.46 5.64
N PHE A 174 17.75 5.57 4.39
CA PHE A 174 18.30 4.80 3.26
C PHE A 174 18.59 5.79 2.13
N GLU A 175 19.82 6.26 2.06
CA GLU A 175 20.27 7.23 1.08
C GLU A 175 19.96 6.78 -0.35
N GLY A 176 19.50 7.70 -1.19
CA GLY A 176 19.13 7.45 -2.58
C GLY A 176 17.86 6.63 -2.79
N MET A 177 17.15 6.26 -1.71
CA MET A 177 15.91 5.49 -1.80
C MET A 177 14.66 6.37 -1.69
N GLU A 178 13.68 6.11 -2.55
CA GLU A 178 12.34 6.69 -2.48
C GLU A 178 11.26 5.64 -2.17
N LEU A 179 10.20 6.09 -1.52
CA LEU A 179 8.97 5.32 -1.35
C LEU A 179 7.87 5.94 -2.21
N ILE A 180 7.18 5.12 -2.99
CA ILE A 180 6.05 5.53 -3.82
C ILE A 180 4.80 4.72 -3.50
N ARG A 181 3.62 5.32 -3.75
CA ARG A 181 2.30 4.71 -3.52
C ARG A 181 1.41 4.84 -4.75
N PRO A 182 1.63 4.02 -5.79
CA PRO A 182 0.94 4.19 -7.07
C PRO A 182 -0.58 4.01 -7.01
N LEU A 183 -1.12 3.31 -5.99
CA LEU A 183 -2.57 3.18 -5.76
C LEU A 183 -3.19 4.37 -5.01
N TYR A 184 -2.46 5.46 -4.79
CA TYR A 184 -2.83 6.61 -3.95
C TYR A 184 -4.22 7.20 -4.25
N LEU A 185 -4.65 7.19 -5.50
CA LEU A 185 -5.95 7.70 -5.96
C LEU A 185 -7.02 6.61 -6.14
N VAL A 186 -6.68 5.34 -5.94
CA VAL A 186 -7.59 4.20 -6.12
C VAL A 186 -8.34 3.93 -4.82
N LYS A 187 -9.68 3.83 -4.86
CA LYS A 187 -10.51 3.55 -3.68
C LYS A 187 -10.52 2.05 -3.34
N GLU A 188 -10.54 1.74 -2.04
CA GLU A 188 -10.60 0.35 -1.53
C GLU A 188 -11.83 -0.40 -2.08
N TYR A 189 -12.97 0.29 -2.21
CA TYR A 189 -14.19 -0.27 -2.79
C TYR A 189 -13.97 -0.81 -4.21
N ASP A 190 -13.23 -0.08 -5.04
CA ASP A 190 -12.94 -0.46 -6.42
C ASP A 190 -12.00 -1.67 -6.46
N ILE A 191 -11.01 -1.72 -5.55
CA ILE A 191 -10.12 -2.88 -5.40
C ILE A 191 -10.91 -4.12 -4.99
N LYS A 192 -11.79 -4.02 -3.99
CA LYS A 192 -12.67 -5.11 -3.55
C LYS A 192 -13.60 -5.58 -4.66
N SER A 193 -14.09 -4.66 -5.49
CA SER A 193 -14.94 -4.97 -6.64
C SER A 193 -14.18 -5.74 -7.71
N TRP A 194 -12.92 -5.36 -7.98
CA TRP A 194 -12.03 -6.07 -8.88
C TRP A 194 -11.71 -7.50 -8.39
N VAL A 195 -11.44 -7.65 -7.09
CA VAL A 195 -11.19 -8.97 -6.46
C VAL A 195 -12.40 -9.89 -6.67
N ARG A 196 -13.61 -9.41 -6.35
CA ARG A 196 -14.86 -10.18 -6.52
C ARG A 196 -15.12 -10.56 -7.99
N TYR A 197 -14.94 -9.60 -8.90
CA TYR A 197 -15.14 -9.83 -10.33
C TYR A 197 -14.23 -10.93 -10.88
N ASN A 198 -13.00 -11.02 -10.38
CA ASN A 198 -12.04 -12.01 -10.81
C ASN A 198 -12.06 -13.28 -9.94
N ASN A 199 -12.96 -13.45 -8.99
CA ASN A 199 -12.99 -14.58 -8.06
C ASN A 199 -11.61 -14.87 -7.44
N LEU A 200 -10.92 -13.82 -6.97
CA LEU A 200 -9.62 -13.93 -6.34
C LEU A 200 -9.75 -13.97 -4.82
N GLU A 201 -8.89 -14.74 -4.18
CA GLU A 201 -8.81 -14.84 -2.73
C GLU A 201 -7.41 -14.50 -2.27
N PHE A 202 -7.29 -13.47 -1.43
CA PHE A 202 -6.03 -13.01 -0.87
C PHE A 202 -5.98 -13.20 0.63
N LEU A 203 -4.80 -13.06 1.21
CA LEU A 203 -4.65 -12.98 2.66
C LEU A 203 -5.34 -11.72 3.19
N GLN A 204 -6.13 -11.87 4.24
CA GLN A 204 -6.74 -10.72 4.92
C GLN A 204 -5.77 -10.13 5.94
N CYS A 205 -5.21 -10.96 6.80
CA CYS A 205 -4.11 -10.62 7.70
C CYS A 205 -3.26 -11.88 7.90
N ALA A 206 -1.95 -11.76 7.74
CA ALA A 206 -1.02 -12.87 7.86
C ALA A 206 -0.19 -12.77 9.16
N CYS A 207 -0.63 -11.94 10.12
CA CYS A 207 0.06 -11.76 11.39
C CYS A 207 -0.39 -12.83 12.39
N ARG A 208 0.56 -13.51 13.04
CA ARG A 208 0.29 -14.47 14.13
C ARG A 208 -0.54 -13.85 15.26
N PHE A 209 -0.32 -12.55 15.53
CA PHE A 209 -1.09 -11.80 16.54
C PHE A 209 -2.58 -11.65 16.22
N THR A 210 -3.00 -11.80 14.96
CA THR A 210 -4.42 -11.78 14.60
C THR A 210 -5.05 -13.16 14.57
N GLU A 211 -4.27 -14.23 14.45
CA GLU A 211 -4.76 -15.61 14.58
C GLU A 211 -5.09 -15.94 16.05
N ASP A 212 -4.32 -15.38 17.01
CA ASP A 212 -4.54 -15.57 18.46
C ASP A 212 -5.56 -14.60 19.07
N THR A 213 -5.91 -13.50 18.39
CA THR A 213 -6.80 -12.45 18.91
C THR A 213 -8.27 -12.56 18.50
N ASP A 214 -8.77 -13.75 18.21
CA ASP A 214 -10.23 -14.01 18.15
C ASP A 214 -10.91 -13.86 19.55
N LYS A 215 -10.14 -13.47 20.56
CA LYS A 215 -10.60 -13.18 21.91
C LYS A 215 -10.22 -11.74 22.33
N GLY A 216 -11.12 -10.80 22.06
CA GLY A 216 -11.08 -9.49 22.72
C GLY A 216 -10.31 -8.42 21.96
N THR A 217 -10.84 -8.02 20.85
CA THR A 217 -10.40 -6.88 20.04
C THR A 217 -10.46 -5.58 20.81
N GLN A 218 -9.32 -5.05 21.23
CA GLN A 218 -9.18 -3.60 21.23
C GLN A 218 -9.30 -3.16 19.75
N ASP A 219 -10.44 -2.53 19.42
CA ASP A 219 -10.64 -1.91 18.11
C ASP A 219 -9.44 -1.00 17.81
N SER A 220 -8.67 -1.34 16.78
CA SER A 220 -7.54 -0.48 16.42
C SER A 220 -8.07 0.88 16.01
N LYS A 221 -7.35 1.97 16.38
CA LYS A 221 -7.71 3.36 15.99
C LYS A 221 -8.01 3.48 14.50
N ARG A 222 -7.34 2.68 13.68
CA ARG A 222 -7.60 2.61 12.24
C ARG A 222 -8.97 2.02 11.91
N GLN A 223 -9.39 0.97 12.63
CA GLN A 223 -10.73 0.38 12.45
C GLN A 223 -11.84 1.36 12.84
N GLU A 224 -11.61 2.14 13.90
CA GLU A 224 -12.51 3.22 14.31
C GLU A 224 -12.62 4.29 13.21
N MET A 225 -11.51 4.71 12.60
CA MET A 225 -11.55 5.65 11.46
C MET A 225 -12.29 5.08 10.26
N LYS A 226 -12.12 3.82 9.94
CA LYS A 226 -12.90 3.15 8.88
C LYS A 226 -14.41 3.23 9.12
N ARG A 227 -14.84 2.97 10.35
CA ARG A 227 -16.25 3.07 10.74
C ARG A 227 -16.76 4.52 10.66
N LEU A 228 -15.96 5.48 11.14
CA LEU A 228 -16.30 6.90 11.07
C LEU A 228 -16.47 7.34 9.61
N ILE A 229 -15.51 7.05 8.74
CA ILE A 229 -15.56 7.38 7.31
C ILE A 229 -16.78 6.74 6.65
N SER A 230 -17.09 5.48 6.99
CA SER A 230 -18.29 4.82 6.46
C SER A 230 -19.57 5.57 6.82
N LYS A 231 -19.74 5.99 8.08
CA LYS A 231 -20.89 6.79 8.52
C LYS A 231 -20.93 8.17 7.85
N LEU A 232 -19.79 8.82 7.71
CA LEU A 232 -19.71 10.12 7.04
C LEU A 232 -20.10 10.04 5.56
N ARG A 233 -19.78 8.94 4.88
CA ARG A 233 -20.20 8.69 3.47
C ARG A 233 -21.71 8.54 3.32
N GLU A 234 -22.43 8.07 4.35
CA GLU A 234 -23.90 8.02 4.37
C GLU A 234 -24.50 9.42 4.42
N VAL A 235 -23.82 10.37 5.09
CA VAL A 235 -24.26 11.78 5.20
C VAL A 235 -23.96 12.55 3.91
N SER A 236 -22.78 12.33 3.30
CA SER A 236 -22.37 13.05 2.09
C SER A 236 -21.49 12.19 1.20
N PRO A 237 -21.83 12.00 -0.08
CA PRO A 237 -21.08 11.17 -1.01
C PRO A 237 -19.72 11.76 -1.40
N VAL A 238 -19.45 13.04 -1.06
CA VAL A 238 -18.18 13.74 -1.39
C VAL A 238 -17.26 13.89 -0.20
N ILE A 239 -17.65 13.41 0.98
CA ILE A 239 -16.91 13.67 2.23
C ILE A 239 -15.50 13.10 2.20
N ASP A 240 -15.33 11.90 1.65
CA ASP A 240 -14.02 11.26 1.53
C ASP A 240 -13.09 12.03 0.58
N THR A 241 -13.65 12.57 -0.50
CA THR A 241 -12.93 13.43 -1.44
C THR A 241 -12.53 14.76 -0.77
N ASN A 242 -13.41 15.35 0.04
CA ASN A 242 -13.12 16.58 0.77
C ASN A 242 -12.02 16.37 1.82
N ILE A 243 -12.04 15.25 2.55
CA ILE A 243 -10.96 14.92 3.50
C ILE A 243 -9.63 14.76 2.74
N PHE A 244 -9.63 14.08 1.61
CA PHE A 244 -8.43 13.92 0.77
C PHE A 244 -7.93 15.27 0.25
N GLN A 245 -8.82 16.10 -0.29
CA GLN A 245 -8.47 17.40 -0.86
C GLN A 245 -8.01 18.42 0.18
N SER A 246 -8.43 18.29 1.44
CA SER A 246 -8.01 19.20 2.51
C SER A 246 -6.49 19.26 2.69
N ALA A 247 -5.79 18.15 2.44
CA ALA A 247 -4.33 18.11 2.49
C ALA A 247 -3.65 18.71 1.24
N HIS A 248 -4.39 18.90 0.13
CA HIS A 248 -3.90 19.54 -1.09
C HIS A 248 -4.21 21.04 -1.16
N ASN A 249 -5.20 21.50 -0.39
CA ASN A 249 -5.73 22.87 -0.40
C ASN A 249 -5.60 23.55 0.97
N VAL A 250 -4.41 23.51 1.56
CA VAL A 250 -4.16 24.16 2.86
C VAL A 250 -4.01 25.66 2.65
N ASN A 251 -4.92 26.45 3.26
CA ASN A 251 -4.81 27.90 3.28
C ASN A 251 -3.96 28.36 4.47
N LEU A 252 -2.70 28.65 4.20
CA LEU A 252 -1.74 29.04 5.25
C LEU A 252 -2.11 30.34 5.98
N ASN A 253 -2.93 31.21 5.37
CA ASN A 253 -3.40 32.45 6.02
C ASN A 253 -4.40 32.19 7.16
N THR A 254 -4.97 30.99 7.21
CA THR A 254 -5.94 30.57 8.23
C THR A 254 -5.41 29.48 9.18
N VAL A 255 -4.10 29.20 9.10
CA VAL A 255 -3.39 28.25 9.96
C VAL A 255 -2.56 29.05 10.98
N ILE A 256 -2.75 28.80 12.29
CA ILE A 256 -2.10 29.56 13.35
C ILE A 256 -0.58 29.37 13.33
N ALA A 257 -0.12 28.14 13.11
CA ALA A 257 1.30 27.80 13.00
C ALA A 257 1.47 26.57 12.12
N HIS A 258 2.61 26.45 11.44
CA HIS A 258 2.98 25.25 10.71
C HIS A 258 4.47 24.96 10.88
N THR A 259 4.83 23.68 10.83
CA THR A 259 6.23 23.21 10.86
C THR A 259 6.62 22.76 9.47
N VAL A 260 7.71 23.31 8.93
CA VAL A 260 8.33 22.84 7.70
C VAL A 260 9.48 21.91 8.07
N GLN A 261 9.41 20.65 7.65
CA GLN A 261 10.59 19.79 7.72
C GLN A 261 11.54 20.22 6.60
N VAL A 262 12.69 20.75 6.98
CA VAL A 262 13.80 21.00 6.05
C VAL A 262 14.42 19.63 5.78
N ASN A 263 14.26 19.13 4.54
CA ASN A 263 14.90 17.90 4.06
C ASN A 263 16.38 18.12 3.81
#